data_f0547f2e8f2c252b13f2ac4ae890c41b
#
_entry.id   f0547f2e8f2c252b13f2ac4ae890c41b
#
_cell.length_a   1.000
_cell.length_b   1.000
_cell.length_c   1.000
_cell.angle_alpha   90.00
_cell.angle_beta   90.00
_cell.angle_gamma   90.00
#
_symmetry.space_group_name_H-M   'P 1'
#
loop_
_entity.id
_entity.type
_entity.pdbx_description
1 polymer ?
#
loop_
_entity_poly.entity_id
_entity_poly.type
_entity_poly.pdbx_seq_one_letter_code
_entity_poly.pdbx_strand_id
1 'polypeptide(L)'
;LLFKMLNDDSLKLKATYALNAYVNIVSLEGAKKVKTVQLLKKQLNKASTNYATTFINAQIGLLSAENIVTAKLQSLPSIAKLAPTKQVQQNSAQQLLQLQDQMDKVKVNGNDFQKKSILIQASKIPSLGALVFVSQFLAEAGVQKEAALIVTRLALANHAISGPIVRQALEQALPLISGEDSALLVPMLKKHLKKMPYDYGFVSLFNGKDLTGWKGLVSNPIARGKMSEADLATAQQKINESIQKDWIIKDGLLVFTGHGDNLCTEKQYGDMEMYVDWKITEKGDAGIYLRGTPQIQIWDTSRREVGAQVGSGGLYNNQKNISKPLVVADNKIGEWNTFHIIMKGDKVTVYLNGILVTDNISLENYWDRKLPLFSKEQIELQAHGTYVAYRNIYLRELPNESTTTTTLTESEKQEGFVQLFDGRNMDHWTGNKAGYLLKDGVIEVNPEAKGGGNLYTTEEYSDFVYRF
;
A
#
# COMPACT_ATOMS: atom_id res chain seq x y z
N LEU A 1 -13.58 10.77 -34.14
CA LEU A 1 -13.48 11.91 -33.21
C LEU A 1 -12.21 11.80 -32.32
N LEU A 2 -12.08 10.74 -31.50
CA LEU A 2 -10.97 10.56 -30.55
C LEU A 2 -9.58 10.65 -31.20
N PHE A 3 -9.39 10.04 -32.38
CA PHE A 3 -8.11 10.10 -33.09
C PHE A 3 -7.76 11.52 -33.61
N LYS A 4 -8.75 12.36 -33.90
CA LYS A 4 -8.51 13.78 -34.20
C LYS A 4 -8.08 14.54 -32.95
N MET A 5 -8.66 14.22 -31.80
CA MET A 5 -8.32 14.83 -30.52
C MET A 5 -6.91 14.47 -30.02
N LEU A 6 -6.31 13.35 -30.48
CA LEU A 6 -4.91 13.00 -30.16
C LEU A 6 -3.90 13.99 -30.79
N ASN A 7 -4.27 14.66 -31.87
CA ASN A 7 -3.43 15.66 -32.55
C ASN A 7 -3.64 17.08 -32.00
N ASP A 8 -4.52 17.26 -31.03
CA ASP A 8 -4.85 18.55 -30.40
C ASP A 8 -4.25 18.58 -28.98
N ASP A 9 -3.37 19.53 -28.71
CA ASP A 9 -2.67 19.63 -27.43
C ASP A 9 -3.58 19.83 -26.22
N SER A 10 -4.75 20.46 -26.41
CA SER A 10 -5.74 20.69 -25.36
C SER A 10 -6.62 19.46 -25.07
N LEU A 11 -6.77 18.56 -26.04
CA LEU A 11 -7.70 17.44 -25.99
C LEU A 11 -7.02 16.07 -25.98
N LYS A 12 -5.71 15.99 -26.28
CA LYS A 12 -4.96 14.72 -26.41
C LYS A 12 -5.07 13.82 -25.18
N LEU A 13 -5.03 14.37 -23.97
CA LEU A 13 -5.15 13.59 -22.76
C LEU A 13 -6.52 12.91 -22.62
N LYS A 14 -7.62 13.63 -22.90
CA LYS A 14 -8.98 13.06 -22.87
C LYS A 14 -9.13 11.94 -23.89
N ALA A 15 -8.58 12.15 -25.10
CA ALA A 15 -8.59 11.12 -26.14
C ALA A 15 -7.76 9.88 -25.75
N THR A 16 -6.61 10.06 -25.13
CA THR A 16 -5.76 9.00 -24.61
C THR A 16 -6.50 8.11 -23.61
N TYR A 17 -7.20 8.71 -22.63
CA TYR A 17 -7.99 7.95 -21.66
C TYR A 17 -9.07 7.11 -22.33
N ALA A 18 -9.87 7.71 -23.23
CA ALA A 18 -10.95 7.03 -23.89
C ALA A 18 -10.46 5.89 -24.81
N LEU A 19 -9.35 6.09 -25.53
CA LEU A 19 -8.77 5.08 -26.40
C LEU A 19 -8.09 3.95 -25.62
N ASN A 20 -7.41 4.24 -24.50
CA ASN A 20 -6.87 3.22 -23.62
C ASN A 20 -7.97 2.33 -23.04
N ALA A 21 -9.08 2.91 -22.58
CA ALA A 21 -10.22 2.14 -22.08
C ALA A 21 -10.79 1.23 -23.18
N TYR A 22 -10.96 1.74 -24.39
CA TYR A 22 -11.44 0.96 -25.53
C TYR A 22 -10.48 -0.20 -25.90
N VAL A 23 -9.18 0.09 -25.99
CA VAL A 23 -8.16 -0.93 -26.32
C VAL A 23 -8.08 -2.03 -25.25
N ASN A 24 -8.18 -1.65 -23.96
CA ASN A 24 -8.21 -2.62 -22.87
C ASN A 24 -9.42 -3.57 -22.96
N ILE A 25 -10.62 -3.04 -23.26
CA ILE A 25 -11.81 -3.87 -23.50
C ILE A 25 -11.59 -4.82 -24.68
N VAL A 26 -11.09 -4.30 -25.79
CA VAL A 26 -10.86 -5.08 -27.02
C VAL A 26 -9.76 -6.13 -26.84
N SER A 27 -8.77 -5.89 -25.97
CA SER A 27 -7.71 -6.86 -25.70
C SER A 27 -8.23 -8.17 -25.11
N LEU A 28 -9.41 -8.13 -24.47
CA LEU A 28 -10.11 -9.29 -23.91
C LEU A 28 -10.97 -10.05 -24.94
N GLU A 29 -11.24 -9.44 -26.09
CA GLU A 29 -12.15 -9.98 -27.11
C GLU A 29 -11.39 -10.32 -28.40
N GLY A 30 -10.93 -11.55 -28.54
CA GLY A 30 -10.05 -12.00 -29.64
C GLY A 30 -10.51 -11.60 -31.05
N ALA A 31 -11.80 -11.75 -31.40
CA ALA A 31 -12.32 -11.42 -32.74
C ALA A 31 -12.33 -9.90 -33.05
N LYS A 32 -12.47 -9.04 -32.06
CA LYS A 32 -12.42 -7.58 -32.21
C LYS A 32 -11.00 -7.04 -32.27
N LYS A 33 -10.04 -7.78 -31.72
CA LYS A 33 -8.61 -7.42 -31.62
C LYS A 33 -8.02 -7.13 -33.01
N VAL A 34 -8.22 -8.05 -34.00
CA VAL A 34 -7.67 -7.90 -35.34
C VAL A 34 -8.24 -6.67 -36.05
N LYS A 35 -9.57 -6.47 -35.98
CA LYS A 35 -10.23 -5.29 -36.59
C LYS A 35 -9.75 -3.99 -35.97
N THR A 36 -9.49 -3.95 -34.63
CA THR A 36 -8.99 -2.77 -33.93
C THR A 36 -7.56 -2.48 -34.34
N VAL A 37 -6.68 -3.48 -34.49
CA VAL A 37 -5.31 -3.28 -34.98
C VAL A 37 -5.32 -2.68 -36.40
N GLN A 38 -6.18 -3.15 -37.27
CA GLN A 38 -6.32 -2.57 -38.62
C GLN A 38 -6.79 -1.12 -38.58
N LEU A 39 -7.73 -0.80 -37.68
CA LEU A 39 -8.21 0.56 -37.49
C LEU A 39 -7.08 1.47 -36.97
N LEU A 40 -6.32 1.04 -35.96
CA LEU A 40 -5.20 1.77 -35.42
C LEU A 40 -4.10 2.04 -36.47
N LYS A 41 -3.75 1.03 -37.31
CA LYS A 41 -2.82 1.20 -38.42
C LYS A 41 -3.31 2.23 -39.44
N LYS A 42 -4.62 2.25 -39.77
CA LYS A 42 -5.21 3.27 -40.64
C LYS A 42 -5.16 4.66 -40.01
N GLN A 43 -5.32 4.78 -38.69
CA GLN A 43 -5.23 6.07 -37.98
C GLN A 43 -3.80 6.54 -37.80
N LEU A 44 -2.84 5.64 -37.68
CA LEU A 44 -1.40 5.96 -37.60
C LEU A 44 -0.96 6.78 -38.82
N ASN A 45 -1.42 6.43 -40.01
CA ASN A 45 -1.12 7.15 -41.27
C ASN A 45 -1.73 8.57 -41.29
N LYS A 46 -2.61 8.91 -40.36
CA LYS A 46 -3.25 10.23 -40.22
C LYS A 46 -2.76 11.00 -38.99
N ALA A 47 -1.84 10.43 -38.23
CA ALA A 47 -1.26 11.08 -37.08
C ALA A 47 -0.35 12.23 -37.55
N SER A 48 -0.62 13.45 -37.07
CA SER A 48 0.11 14.66 -37.42
C SER A 48 1.05 15.15 -36.30
N THR A 49 1.02 14.52 -35.14
CA THR A 49 1.90 14.85 -34.02
C THR A 49 2.72 13.62 -33.57
N ASN A 50 3.89 13.88 -33.06
CA ASN A 50 4.74 12.83 -32.48
C ASN A 50 4.02 12.08 -31.34
N TYR A 51 3.23 12.80 -30.52
CA TYR A 51 2.42 12.24 -29.46
C TYR A 51 1.40 11.22 -30.01
N ALA A 52 0.61 11.61 -31.01
CA ALA A 52 -0.38 10.73 -31.61
C ALA A 52 0.24 9.49 -32.26
N THR A 53 1.36 9.67 -32.97
CA THR A 53 2.13 8.59 -33.60
C THR A 53 2.62 7.59 -32.55
N THR A 54 3.28 8.07 -31.49
CA THR A 54 3.83 7.24 -30.42
C THR A 54 2.71 6.49 -29.67
N PHE A 55 1.63 7.19 -29.34
CA PHE A 55 0.49 6.60 -28.65
C PHE A 55 -0.18 5.48 -29.47
N ILE A 56 -0.48 5.72 -30.77
CA ILE A 56 -1.14 4.74 -31.64
C ILE A 56 -0.23 3.52 -31.84
N ASN A 57 1.07 3.70 -32.03
CA ASN A 57 2.03 2.58 -32.14
C ASN A 57 2.06 1.72 -30.87
N ALA A 58 2.03 2.36 -29.67
CA ALA A 58 1.95 1.63 -28.40
C ALA A 58 0.67 0.78 -28.31
N GLN A 59 -0.49 1.30 -28.76
CA GLN A 59 -1.75 0.55 -28.77
C GLN A 59 -1.74 -0.61 -29.78
N ILE A 60 -1.13 -0.42 -30.96
CA ILE A 60 -0.93 -1.50 -31.94
C ILE A 60 -0.05 -2.59 -31.32
N GLY A 61 1.04 -2.24 -30.67
CA GLY A 61 1.92 -3.17 -29.94
C GLY A 61 1.14 -3.99 -28.91
N LEU A 62 0.31 -3.33 -28.07
CA LEU A 62 -0.53 -3.98 -27.06
C LEU A 62 -1.48 -5.03 -27.62
N LEU A 63 -2.09 -4.78 -28.79
CA LEU A 63 -3.05 -5.68 -29.40
C LEU A 63 -2.43 -6.72 -30.34
N SER A 64 -1.23 -6.48 -30.88
CA SER A 64 -0.60 -7.35 -31.88
C SER A 64 0.29 -8.44 -31.28
N ALA A 65 0.62 -8.37 -29.99
CA ALA A 65 1.62 -9.25 -29.43
C ALA A 65 1.04 -10.57 -28.91
N GLU A 66 1.44 -11.63 -29.53
CA GLU A 66 1.44 -12.99 -28.97
C GLU A 66 2.70 -13.22 -28.08
N ASN A 67 3.72 -12.39 -28.20
CA ASN A 67 4.98 -12.46 -27.40
C ASN A 67 5.44 -11.06 -26.98
N ILE A 68 4.95 -10.58 -25.82
CA ILE A 68 5.15 -9.19 -25.36
C ILE A 68 6.18 -9.08 -24.24
N VAL A 69 7.19 -9.87 -24.15
CA VAL A 69 8.18 -9.65 -23.06
C VAL A 69 9.35 -8.76 -23.49
N THR A 70 9.72 -8.78 -24.76
CA THR A 70 10.97 -8.12 -25.20
C THR A 70 10.84 -6.73 -25.81
N ALA A 71 9.68 -6.37 -26.39
CA ALA A 71 9.52 -5.09 -27.11
C ALA A 71 9.11 -3.89 -26.26
N LYS A 72 8.70 -4.10 -25.00
CA LYS A 72 8.03 -3.07 -24.17
C LYS A 72 8.95 -2.20 -23.36
N LEU A 73 10.23 -2.56 -23.19
CA LEU A 73 11.20 -1.77 -22.42
C LEU A 73 11.89 -0.65 -23.20
N GLN A 74 11.82 -0.66 -24.52
CA GLN A 74 12.53 0.31 -25.36
C GLN A 74 11.73 1.52 -25.82
N SER A 75 10.40 1.59 -25.60
CA SER A 75 9.53 2.62 -26.19
C SER A 75 8.58 3.34 -25.23
N LEU A 76 8.88 3.41 -23.94
CA LEU A 76 8.03 4.15 -22.99
C LEU A 76 8.63 5.53 -22.69
N PRO A 77 8.08 6.61 -23.27
CA PRO A 77 8.16 7.91 -22.61
C PRO A 77 7.24 7.83 -21.37
N SER A 78 7.75 8.26 -20.24
CA SER A 78 7.14 8.40 -18.90
C SER A 78 5.60 8.32 -18.81
N ILE A 79 5.01 7.12 -18.91
CA ILE A 79 3.60 6.85 -18.56
C ILE A 79 3.47 6.63 -17.03
N ALA A 80 4.47 7.01 -16.27
CA ALA A 80 4.56 6.82 -14.81
C ALA A 80 3.58 7.67 -13.98
N LYS A 81 2.57 8.31 -14.58
CA LYS A 81 1.57 9.15 -13.86
C LYS A 81 0.11 8.83 -14.13
N LEU A 82 -0.22 7.69 -14.71
CA LEU A 82 -1.61 7.28 -14.86
C LEU A 82 -1.93 6.22 -13.79
N ALA A 83 -2.60 6.66 -12.72
CA ALA A 83 -3.24 5.72 -11.82
C ALA A 83 -4.14 4.77 -12.63
N PRO A 84 -4.10 3.44 -12.38
CA PRO A 84 -4.97 2.49 -13.08
C PRO A 84 -6.43 2.89 -12.86
N THR A 85 -7.27 2.71 -13.87
CA THR A 85 -8.72 2.95 -13.73
C THR A 85 -9.30 2.03 -12.66
N LYS A 86 -10.37 2.47 -11.96
CA LYS A 86 -11.05 1.68 -10.90
C LYS A 86 -11.31 0.22 -11.33
N GLN A 87 -11.67 -0.03 -12.59
CA GLN A 87 -11.93 -1.37 -13.13
C GLN A 87 -10.66 -2.23 -13.26
N VAL A 88 -9.52 -1.63 -13.61
CA VAL A 88 -8.24 -2.35 -13.71
C VAL A 88 -7.72 -2.72 -12.32
N GLN A 89 -7.92 -1.85 -11.32
CA GLN A 89 -7.57 -2.14 -9.92
C GLN A 89 -8.42 -3.28 -9.34
N GLN A 90 -9.72 -3.28 -9.60
CA GLN A 90 -10.65 -4.33 -9.19
C GLN A 90 -10.24 -5.69 -9.74
N ASN A 91 -10.02 -5.79 -11.06
CA ASN A 91 -9.60 -7.05 -11.68
C ASN A 91 -8.24 -7.53 -11.16
N SER A 92 -7.32 -6.61 -10.88
CA SER A 92 -5.98 -6.94 -10.40
C SER A 92 -5.97 -7.53 -8.99
N ALA A 93 -6.75 -6.96 -8.06
CA ALA A 93 -6.84 -7.47 -6.69
C ALA A 93 -7.47 -8.87 -6.65
N GLN A 94 -8.58 -9.07 -7.34
CA GLN A 94 -9.24 -10.37 -7.46
C GLN A 94 -8.36 -11.42 -8.14
N GLN A 95 -7.68 -11.06 -9.22
CA GLN A 95 -6.75 -11.97 -9.90
C GLN A 95 -5.61 -12.39 -8.97
N LEU A 96 -5.06 -11.46 -8.17
CA LEU A 96 -4.00 -11.79 -7.25
C LEU A 96 -4.46 -12.78 -6.17
N LEU A 97 -5.63 -12.57 -5.57
CA LEU A 97 -6.22 -13.52 -4.61
C LEU A 97 -6.42 -14.91 -5.22
N GLN A 98 -6.92 -14.99 -6.45
CA GLN A 98 -7.07 -16.24 -7.16
C GLN A 98 -5.74 -16.95 -7.45
N LEU A 99 -4.70 -16.18 -7.81
CA LEU A 99 -3.35 -16.72 -8.03
C LEU A 99 -2.72 -17.24 -6.74
N GLN A 100 -2.94 -16.55 -5.63
CA GLN A 100 -2.51 -17.00 -4.30
C GLN A 100 -3.20 -18.32 -3.90
N ASP A 101 -4.52 -18.43 -4.09
CA ASP A 101 -5.27 -19.66 -3.85
C ASP A 101 -4.82 -20.83 -4.75
N GLN A 102 -4.54 -20.54 -6.02
CA GLN A 102 -3.97 -21.55 -6.92
C GLN A 102 -2.60 -21.99 -6.48
N MET A 103 -1.75 -21.06 -6.05
CA MET A 103 -0.41 -21.36 -5.55
C MET A 103 -0.46 -22.21 -4.27
N ASP A 104 -1.37 -21.93 -3.35
CA ASP A 104 -1.51 -22.70 -2.12
C ASP A 104 -1.90 -24.16 -2.43
N LYS A 105 -2.72 -24.41 -3.44
CA LYS A 105 -3.05 -25.76 -3.93
C LYS A 105 -1.85 -26.45 -4.58
N VAL A 106 -1.07 -25.70 -5.38
CA VAL A 106 0.10 -26.21 -6.09
C VAL A 106 1.29 -26.45 -5.16
N LYS A 107 1.42 -25.72 -4.05
CA LYS A 107 2.47 -25.97 -3.02
C LYS A 107 2.39 -27.38 -2.45
N VAL A 108 1.20 -27.96 -2.35
CA VAL A 108 1.00 -29.29 -1.76
C VAL A 108 1.34 -30.42 -2.74
N ASN A 109 0.91 -30.35 -4.01
CA ASN A 109 1.00 -31.45 -4.97
C ASN A 109 1.50 -31.01 -6.36
N GLY A 110 1.95 -29.79 -6.53
CA GLY A 110 2.33 -29.26 -7.85
C GLY A 110 3.83 -29.35 -8.13
N ASN A 111 4.17 -29.08 -9.39
CA ASN A 111 5.55 -29.03 -9.87
C ASN A 111 5.99 -27.58 -10.18
N ASP A 112 7.28 -27.40 -10.44
CA ASP A 112 7.87 -26.08 -10.73
C ASP A 112 7.26 -25.41 -11.96
N PHE A 113 6.82 -26.18 -12.96
CA PHE A 113 6.17 -25.62 -14.15
C PHE A 113 4.84 -24.93 -13.82
N GLN A 114 4.03 -25.56 -12.96
CA GLN A 114 2.76 -24.97 -12.50
C GLN A 114 3.02 -23.72 -11.65
N LYS A 115 3.99 -23.74 -10.74
CA LYS A 115 4.38 -22.58 -9.96
C LYS A 115 4.86 -21.44 -10.84
N LYS A 116 5.75 -21.69 -11.82
CA LYS A 116 6.20 -20.69 -12.79
C LYS A 116 5.06 -20.06 -13.56
N SER A 117 4.10 -20.86 -14.01
CA SER A 117 2.92 -20.36 -14.73
C SER A 117 2.11 -19.36 -13.88
N ILE A 118 1.94 -19.62 -12.58
CA ILE A 118 1.24 -18.72 -11.65
C ILE A 118 2.07 -17.44 -11.44
N LEU A 119 3.38 -17.54 -11.22
CA LEU A 119 4.27 -16.39 -11.06
C LEU A 119 4.27 -15.49 -12.31
N ILE A 120 4.29 -16.07 -13.52
CA ILE A 120 4.19 -15.33 -14.78
C ILE A 120 2.84 -14.60 -14.88
N GLN A 121 1.76 -15.18 -14.40
CA GLN A 121 0.48 -14.47 -14.37
C GLN A 121 0.50 -13.32 -13.36
N ALA A 122 1.10 -13.51 -12.18
CA ALA A 122 1.27 -12.44 -11.18
C ALA A 122 2.13 -11.27 -11.71
N SER A 123 3.10 -11.52 -12.60
CA SER A 123 3.92 -10.46 -13.22
C SER A 123 3.11 -9.43 -14.01
N LYS A 124 1.89 -9.77 -14.42
CA LYS A 124 0.98 -8.88 -15.16
C LYS A 124 0.21 -7.93 -14.23
N ILE A 125 0.33 -8.09 -12.92
CA ILE A 125 -0.35 -7.30 -11.89
C ILE A 125 0.66 -6.35 -11.26
N PRO A 126 0.78 -5.08 -11.70
CA PRO A 126 1.80 -4.13 -11.20
C PRO A 126 1.40 -3.56 -9.83
N SER A 127 1.41 -4.40 -8.81
CA SER A 127 1.01 -4.05 -7.44
C SER A 127 2.05 -4.49 -6.40
N LEU A 128 2.02 -3.85 -5.21
CA LEU A 128 2.82 -4.29 -4.05
C LEU A 128 2.52 -5.74 -3.70
N GLY A 129 1.24 -6.10 -3.64
CA GLY A 129 0.82 -7.46 -3.30
C GLY A 129 1.40 -8.51 -4.25
N ALA A 130 1.43 -8.25 -5.56
CA ALA A 130 2.03 -9.15 -6.53
C ALA A 130 3.55 -9.26 -6.36
N LEU A 131 4.24 -8.14 -6.11
CA LEU A 131 5.68 -8.14 -5.84
C LEU A 131 5.99 -8.98 -4.60
N VAL A 132 5.30 -8.74 -3.49
CA VAL A 132 5.53 -9.48 -2.24
C VAL A 132 5.12 -10.94 -2.37
N PHE A 133 4.03 -11.25 -3.07
CA PHE A 133 3.64 -12.62 -3.36
C PHE A 133 4.74 -13.38 -4.10
N VAL A 134 5.28 -12.80 -5.17
CA VAL A 134 6.35 -13.43 -5.95
C VAL A 134 7.66 -13.52 -5.17
N SER A 135 7.97 -12.54 -4.32
CA SER A 135 9.22 -12.53 -3.53
C SER A 135 9.35 -13.71 -2.56
N GLN A 136 8.24 -14.30 -2.13
CA GLN A 136 8.24 -15.51 -1.29
C GLN A 136 8.92 -16.73 -1.95
N PHE A 137 9.08 -16.71 -3.27
CA PHE A 137 9.68 -17.78 -4.06
C PHE A 137 11.15 -17.55 -4.44
N LEU A 138 11.77 -16.49 -3.93
CA LEU A 138 13.18 -16.17 -4.19
C LEU A 138 14.15 -17.20 -3.59
N ALA A 139 13.75 -17.91 -2.53
CA ALA A 139 14.54 -18.98 -1.90
C ALA A 139 14.24 -20.38 -2.48
N GLU A 140 13.26 -20.53 -3.36
CA GLU A 140 12.84 -21.83 -3.89
C GLU A 140 13.59 -22.19 -5.19
N ALA A 141 14.53 -23.12 -5.13
CA ALA A 141 15.50 -23.43 -6.18
C ALA A 141 14.89 -23.65 -7.58
N GLY A 142 13.73 -24.28 -7.69
CA GLY A 142 13.06 -24.57 -8.96
C GLY A 142 12.47 -23.36 -9.68
N VAL A 143 12.17 -22.27 -8.94
CA VAL A 143 11.45 -21.07 -9.46
C VAL A 143 12.13 -19.75 -9.12
N GLN A 144 13.18 -19.74 -8.30
CA GLN A 144 13.84 -18.54 -7.79
C GLN A 144 14.32 -17.56 -8.88
N LYS A 145 14.81 -18.07 -10.00
CA LYS A 145 15.29 -17.23 -11.11
C LYS A 145 14.13 -16.48 -11.77
N GLU A 146 13.02 -17.16 -12.01
CA GLU A 146 11.81 -16.55 -12.54
C GLU A 146 11.24 -15.52 -11.57
N ALA A 147 11.16 -15.88 -10.28
CA ALA A 147 10.73 -14.96 -9.23
C ALA A 147 11.59 -13.70 -9.18
N ALA A 148 12.92 -13.82 -9.26
CA ALA A 148 13.84 -12.68 -9.24
C ALA A 148 13.63 -11.72 -10.42
N LEU A 149 13.44 -12.25 -11.63
CA LEU A 149 13.14 -11.45 -12.81
C LEU A 149 11.80 -10.70 -12.66
N ILE A 150 10.78 -11.39 -12.17
CA ILE A 150 9.44 -10.80 -12.00
C ILE A 150 9.45 -9.72 -10.92
N VAL A 151 10.02 -9.98 -9.74
CA VAL A 151 10.15 -8.99 -8.65
C VAL A 151 10.86 -7.73 -9.13
N THR A 152 11.98 -7.91 -9.83
CA THR A 152 12.75 -6.80 -10.39
C THR A 152 11.93 -5.98 -11.39
N ARG A 153 11.23 -6.64 -12.32
CA ARG A 153 10.40 -5.96 -13.32
C ARG A 153 9.23 -5.21 -12.70
N LEU A 154 8.54 -5.81 -11.72
CA LEU A 154 7.44 -5.15 -11.00
C LEU A 154 7.90 -3.88 -10.27
N ALA A 155 9.04 -3.92 -9.59
CA ALA A 155 9.57 -2.77 -8.89
C ALA A 155 10.05 -1.66 -9.85
N LEU A 156 10.72 -2.02 -10.93
CA LEU A 156 11.18 -1.06 -11.94
C LEU A 156 10.04 -0.43 -12.73
N ALA A 157 8.91 -1.14 -12.90
CA ALA A 157 7.73 -0.64 -13.60
C ALA A 157 6.91 0.36 -12.77
N ASN A 158 7.00 0.30 -11.44
CA ASN A 158 6.23 1.16 -10.53
C ASN A 158 7.07 1.63 -9.35
N HIS A 159 7.70 2.80 -9.49
CA HIS A 159 8.53 3.40 -8.45
C HIS A 159 7.76 3.84 -7.18
N ALA A 160 6.44 3.91 -7.23
CA ALA A 160 5.62 4.16 -6.04
C ALA A 160 5.57 2.94 -5.09
N ILE A 161 5.90 1.75 -5.60
CA ILE A 161 6.09 0.53 -4.81
C ILE A 161 7.50 0.57 -4.24
N SER A 162 7.66 1.10 -3.03
CA SER A 162 8.97 1.26 -2.39
C SER A 162 8.86 1.01 -0.88
N GLY A 163 10.00 0.82 -0.24
CA GLY A 163 10.10 0.63 1.20
C GLY A 163 10.93 -0.58 1.61
N PRO A 164 11.13 -0.80 2.90
CA PRO A 164 11.97 -1.88 3.43
C PRO A 164 11.64 -3.26 2.89
N ILE A 165 10.34 -3.62 2.79
CA ILE A 165 9.93 -4.94 2.27
C ILE A 165 10.27 -5.10 0.78
N VAL A 166 10.15 -4.04 -0.01
CA VAL A 166 10.48 -4.05 -1.44
C VAL A 166 11.99 -4.11 -1.61
N ARG A 167 12.75 -3.32 -0.84
CA ARG A 167 14.20 -3.33 -0.81
C ARG A 167 14.73 -4.72 -0.53
N GLN A 168 14.25 -5.37 0.54
CA GLN A 168 14.64 -6.72 0.92
C GLN A 168 14.42 -7.72 -0.22
N ALA A 169 13.25 -7.67 -0.87
CA ALA A 169 12.95 -8.53 -2.01
C ALA A 169 13.90 -8.30 -3.18
N LEU A 170 14.25 -7.04 -3.47
CA LEU A 170 15.16 -6.68 -4.57
C LEU A 170 16.61 -7.05 -4.27
N GLU A 171 17.07 -6.92 -3.03
CA GLU A 171 18.41 -7.33 -2.60
C GLU A 171 18.56 -8.86 -2.67
N GLN A 172 17.51 -9.62 -2.32
CA GLN A 172 17.47 -11.08 -2.50
C GLN A 172 17.41 -11.48 -3.99
N ALA A 173 16.69 -10.74 -4.81
CA ALA A 173 16.57 -11.01 -6.24
C ALA A 173 17.88 -10.72 -7.01
N LEU A 174 18.64 -9.70 -6.63
CA LEU A 174 19.80 -9.21 -7.36
C LEU A 174 20.84 -10.31 -7.71
N PRO A 175 21.29 -11.19 -6.79
CA PRO A 175 22.24 -12.24 -7.10
C PRO A 175 21.66 -13.38 -7.96
N LEU A 176 20.34 -13.48 -8.08
CA LEU A 176 19.65 -14.52 -8.83
C LEU A 176 19.41 -14.15 -10.30
N ILE A 177 19.57 -12.87 -10.66
CA ILE A 177 19.41 -12.39 -12.05
C ILE A 177 20.58 -12.87 -12.88
N SER A 178 20.29 -13.69 -13.89
CA SER A 178 21.29 -14.29 -14.77
C SER A 178 20.78 -14.40 -16.20
N GLY A 179 21.68 -14.69 -17.15
CA GLY A 179 21.34 -14.81 -18.57
C GLY A 179 21.37 -13.47 -19.31
N GLU A 180 20.73 -13.41 -20.47
CA GLU A 180 20.75 -12.24 -21.38
C GLU A 180 20.17 -10.97 -20.74
N ASP A 181 19.15 -11.10 -19.90
CA ASP A 181 18.53 -9.98 -19.21
C ASP A 181 19.42 -9.33 -18.14
N SER A 182 20.47 -10.04 -17.65
CA SER A 182 21.32 -9.56 -16.55
C SER A 182 22.10 -8.29 -16.90
N ALA A 183 22.57 -8.18 -18.13
CA ALA A 183 23.34 -7.01 -18.60
C ALA A 183 22.53 -5.71 -18.51
N LEU A 184 21.22 -5.78 -18.68
CA LEU A 184 20.30 -4.64 -18.61
C LEU A 184 19.75 -4.46 -17.21
N LEU A 185 19.21 -5.52 -16.61
CA LEU A 185 18.41 -5.42 -15.36
C LEU A 185 19.30 -5.16 -14.13
N VAL A 186 20.48 -5.75 -14.04
CA VAL A 186 21.35 -5.58 -12.86
C VAL A 186 21.80 -4.13 -12.66
N PRO A 187 22.27 -3.39 -13.68
CA PRO A 187 22.59 -1.97 -13.50
C PRO A 187 21.37 -1.12 -13.14
N MET A 188 20.21 -1.39 -13.77
CA MET A 188 18.95 -0.68 -13.46
C MET A 188 18.51 -0.93 -12.01
N LEU A 189 18.55 -2.17 -11.55
CA LEU A 189 18.20 -2.55 -10.20
C LEU A 189 19.14 -1.93 -9.16
N LYS A 190 20.45 -1.96 -9.37
CA LYS A 190 21.44 -1.30 -8.51
C LYS A 190 21.19 0.21 -8.40
N LYS A 191 20.89 0.87 -9.53
CA LYS A 191 20.54 2.29 -9.56
C LYS A 191 19.24 2.58 -8.81
N HIS A 192 18.24 1.70 -8.96
CA HIS A 192 16.95 1.82 -8.25
C HIS A 192 17.13 1.66 -6.74
N LEU A 193 17.84 0.62 -6.30
CA LEU A 193 18.17 0.37 -4.89
C LEU A 193 18.94 1.54 -4.26
N LYS A 194 19.89 2.16 -4.99
CA LYS A 194 20.64 3.33 -4.49
C LYS A 194 19.73 4.53 -4.20
N LYS A 195 18.62 4.68 -4.92
CA LYS A 195 17.66 5.79 -4.77
C LYS A 195 16.52 5.48 -3.81
N MET A 196 16.30 4.20 -3.52
CA MET A 196 15.20 3.77 -2.65
C MET A 196 15.53 4.08 -1.19
N PRO A 197 14.63 4.73 -0.43
CA PRO A 197 14.82 4.93 1.01
C PRO A 197 14.99 3.61 1.77
N TYR A 198 15.74 3.63 2.86
CA TYR A 198 15.94 2.45 3.71
C TYR A 198 14.83 2.26 4.74
N ASP A 199 14.27 3.33 5.24
CA ASP A 199 13.39 3.43 6.42
C ASP A 199 11.99 3.98 6.10
N TYR A 200 11.76 4.35 4.85
CA TYR A 200 10.51 4.93 4.38
C TYR A 200 9.85 4.06 3.30
N GLY A 201 8.52 3.94 3.39
CA GLY A 201 7.71 3.16 2.46
C GLY A 201 7.04 1.97 3.14
N PHE A 202 6.68 0.97 2.36
CA PHE A 202 5.94 -0.18 2.89
C PHE A 202 6.81 -1.10 3.74
N VAL A 203 6.29 -1.41 4.94
CA VAL A 203 6.79 -2.43 5.86
C VAL A 203 5.76 -3.54 6.03
N SER A 204 6.21 -4.74 6.40
CA SER A 204 5.30 -5.80 6.84
C SER A 204 5.01 -5.63 8.32
N LEU A 205 3.74 -5.61 8.71
CA LEU A 205 3.34 -5.61 10.12
C LEU A 205 3.23 -7.02 10.70
N PHE A 206 3.21 -8.05 9.87
CA PHE A 206 3.15 -9.43 10.30
C PHE A 206 4.19 -10.28 9.56
N ASN A 207 5.00 -11.00 10.32
CA ASN A 207 6.13 -11.78 9.79
C ASN A 207 5.77 -13.24 9.42
N GLY A 208 4.53 -13.68 9.66
CA GLY A 208 4.06 -15.03 9.39
C GLY A 208 4.55 -16.10 10.38
N LYS A 209 5.25 -15.73 11.45
CA LYS A 209 5.91 -16.66 12.38
C LYS A 209 5.48 -16.51 13.84
N ASP A 210 5.30 -15.27 14.28
CA ASP A 210 4.99 -14.93 15.67
C ASP A 210 4.29 -13.57 15.76
N LEU A 211 3.99 -13.14 16.99
CA LEU A 211 3.35 -11.85 17.28
C LEU A 211 4.34 -10.69 17.47
N THR A 212 5.57 -10.79 16.98
CA THR A 212 6.52 -9.67 17.03
C THR A 212 5.93 -8.42 16.39
N GLY A 213 5.97 -7.29 17.12
CA GLY A 213 5.34 -6.02 16.72
C GLY A 213 3.86 -5.90 17.07
N TRP A 214 3.29 -6.93 17.72
CA TRP A 214 1.91 -6.97 18.19
C TRP A 214 1.82 -7.22 19.69
N LYS A 215 0.76 -6.69 20.33
CA LYS A 215 0.45 -6.86 21.75
C LYS A 215 -1.05 -6.88 21.98
N GLY A 216 -1.48 -7.31 23.16
CA GLY A 216 -2.86 -7.19 23.59
C GLY A 216 -3.25 -5.73 23.83
N LEU A 217 -4.47 -5.37 23.48
CA LEU A 217 -4.97 -4.03 23.67
C LEU A 217 -5.42 -3.82 25.12
N VAL A 218 -4.80 -2.88 25.80
CA VAL A 218 -5.26 -2.41 27.12
C VAL A 218 -6.27 -1.29 26.92
N SER A 219 -7.55 -1.55 27.11
CA SER A 219 -8.61 -0.53 27.13
C SER A 219 -8.61 0.43 25.92
N ASN A 220 -9.44 1.47 25.94
CA ASN A 220 -9.44 2.52 24.91
C ASN A 220 -8.42 3.63 25.20
N PRO A 221 -8.09 4.49 24.22
CA PRO A 221 -7.05 5.51 24.39
C PRO A 221 -7.31 6.50 25.54
N ILE A 222 -8.58 6.88 25.75
CA ILE A 222 -8.94 7.83 26.84
C ILE A 222 -8.72 7.19 28.21
N ALA A 223 -9.08 5.92 28.36
CA ALA A 223 -8.90 5.20 29.62
C ALA A 223 -7.40 4.93 29.87
N ARG A 224 -6.66 4.51 28.84
CA ARG A 224 -5.19 4.34 28.92
C ARG A 224 -4.48 5.63 29.37
N GLY A 225 -4.85 6.76 28.80
CA GLY A 225 -4.25 8.06 29.16
C GLY A 225 -4.51 8.52 30.60
N LYS A 226 -5.41 7.84 31.32
CA LYS A 226 -5.69 8.10 32.76
C LYS A 226 -5.01 7.12 33.70
N MET A 227 -4.40 6.06 33.18
CA MET A 227 -3.70 5.05 33.98
C MET A 227 -2.32 5.57 34.40
N SER A 228 -1.87 5.18 35.60
CA SER A 228 -0.47 5.35 35.95
C SER A 228 0.41 4.43 35.09
N GLU A 229 1.69 4.75 34.93
CA GLU A 229 2.63 3.89 34.19
C GLU A 229 2.70 2.47 34.77
N ALA A 230 2.66 2.35 36.11
CA ALA A 230 2.70 1.07 36.80
C ALA A 230 1.43 0.23 36.53
N ASP A 231 0.24 0.87 36.58
CA ASP A 231 -1.02 0.20 36.31
C ASP A 231 -1.10 -0.24 34.84
N LEU A 232 -0.66 0.64 33.93
CA LEU A 232 -0.61 0.33 32.49
C LEU A 232 0.35 -0.83 32.20
N ALA A 233 1.54 -0.83 32.80
CA ALA A 233 2.52 -1.92 32.63
C ALA A 233 1.96 -3.25 33.15
N THR A 234 1.31 -3.24 34.32
CA THR A 234 0.69 -4.43 34.90
C THR A 234 -0.44 -4.95 34.03
N ALA A 235 -1.31 -4.07 33.54
CA ALA A 235 -2.40 -4.43 32.65
C ALA A 235 -1.88 -4.97 31.31
N GLN A 236 -0.81 -4.36 30.75
CA GLN A 236 -0.19 -4.80 29.50
C GLN A 236 0.44 -6.19 29.64
N GLN A 237 1.12 -6.47 30.75
CA GLN A 237 1.66 -7.81 30.99
C GLN A 237 0.53 -8.85 31.01
N LYS A 238 -0.52 -8.60 31.79
CA LYS A 238 -1.66 -9.52 31.93
C LYS A 238 -2.34 -9.79 30.58
N ILE A 239 -2.61 -8.75 29.78
CA ILE A 239 -3.26 -8.92 28.49
C ILE A 239 -2.37 -9.65 27.48
N ASN A 240 -1.05 -9.40 27.50
CA ASN A 240 -0.09 -10.10 26.63
C ASN A 240 -0.01 -11.60 26.92
N GLU A 241 -0.17 -12.02 28.17
CA GLU A 241 -0.28 -13.43 28.53
C GLU A 241 -1.60 -14.05 28.04
N SER A 242 -2.70 -13.30 28.13
CA SER A 242 -4.02 -13.75 27.70
C SER A 242 -4.09 -13.97 26.20
N ILE A 243 -3.61 -13.02 25.38
CA ILE A 243 -3.78 -13.06 23.91
C ILE A 243 -3.03 -14.22 23.23
N GLN A 244 -2.03 -14.83 23.87
CA GLN A 244 -1.27 -15.96 23.30
C GLN A 244 -2.14 -17.19 22.99
N LYS A 245 -3.28 -17.31 23.64
CA LYS A 245 -4.23 -18.40 23.41
C LYS A 245 -5.28 -18.07 22.37
N ASP A 246 -5.55 -16.78 22.20
CA ASP A 246 -6.66 -16.24 21.42
C ASP A 246 -6.24 -15.85 20.01
N TRP A 247 -4.99 -15.38 19.88
CA TRP A 247 -4.35 -15.03 18.62
C TRP A 247 -3.18 -15.97 18.35
N ILE A 248 -3.38 -16.90 17.42
CA ILE A 248 -2.40 -17.93 17.09
C ILE A 248 -1.83 -17.74 15.67
N ILE A 249 -0.62 -18.27 15.47
CA ILE A 249 -0.04 -18.36 14.14
C ILE A 249 -0.25 -19.79 13.64
N LYS A 250 -1.00 -19.92 12.53
CA LYS A 250 -1.28 -21.19 11.89
C LYS A 250 -1.03 -21.11 10.40
N ASP A 251 -0.14 -21.92 9.88
CA ASP A 251 0.21 -21.99 8.45
C ASP A 251 0.64 -20.62 7.87
N GLY A 252 1.37 -19.81 8.66
CA GLY A 252 1.78 -18.45 8.26
C GLY A 252 0.67 -17.40 8.34
N LEU A 253 -0.49 -17.75 8.91
CA LEU A 253 -1.63 -16.86 9.10
C LEU A 253 -1.70 -16.36 10.54
N LEU A 254 -2.09 -15.12 10.75
CA LEU A 254 -2.50 -14.58 12.04
C LEU A 254 -3.99 -14.88 12.23
N VAL A 255 -4.31 -15.69 13.21
CA VAL A 255 -5.66 -16.23 13.40
C VAL A 255 -6.20 -15.86 14.76
N PHE A 256 -7.38 -15.23 14.80
CA PHE A 256 -8.20 -15.11 15.98
C PHE A 256 -9.10 -16.33 16.14
N THR A 257 -9.07 -16.95 17.31
CA THR A 257 -9.77 -18.22 17.57
C THR A 257 -11.26 -18.07 17.89
N GLY A 258 -11.72 -16.83 18.07
CA GLY A 258 -13.11 -16.51 18.42
C GLY A 258 -13.31 -16.16 19.91
N HIS A 259 -12.28 -16.16 20.72
CA HIS A 259 -12.33 -15.81 22.14
C HIS A 259 -11.20 -14.86 22.52
N GLY A 260 -11.41 -13.96 23.43
CA GLY A 260 -10.40 -13.08 24.00
C GLY A 260 -10.51 -11.62 23.59
N ASP A 261 -9.40 -10.90 23.68
CA ASP A 261 -9.31 -9.45 23.55
C ASP A 261 -8.68 -9.00 22.22
N ASN A 262 -8.85 -7.73 21.88
CA ASN A 262 -8.29 -7.14 20.68
C ASN A 262 -6.75 -7.24 20.67
N LEU A 263 -6.21 -7.51 19.48
CA LEU A 263 -4.79 -7.43 19.20
C LEU A 263 -4.47 -6.06 18.60
N CYS A 264 -3.36 -5.43 19.01
CA CYS A 264 -2.96 -4.16 18.45
C CYS A 264 -1.46 -4.12 18.13
N THR A 265 -1.06 -3.22 17.23
CA THR A 265 0.36 -2.97 16.96
C THR A 265 1.03 -2.35 18.17
N GLU A 266 2.33 -2.66 18.39
CA GLU A 266 3.13 -1.97 19.41
C GLU A 266 3.31 -0.48 19.04
N LYS A 267 3.63 -0.21 17.77
CA LYS A 267 3.78 1.14 17.23
C LYS A 267 2.42 1.79 16.97
N GLN A 268 2.36 3.08 17.20
CA GLN A 268 1.23 3.94 16.85
C GLN A 268 1.43 4.54 15.45
N TYR A 269 0.33 4.70 14.71
CA TYR A 269 0.31 5.23 13.35
C TYR A 269 -0.65 6.42 13.23
N GLY A 270 -0.25 7.42 12.45
CA GLY A 270 -1.07 8.57 12.06
C GLY A 270 -1.65 8.38 10.65
N ASP A 271 -1.24 9.25 9.72
CA ASP A 271 -1.59 9.12 8.31
C ASP A 271 -0.87 7.92 7.70
N MET A 272 -1.62 7.09 6.98
CA MET A 272 -1.08 5.83 6.48
C MET A 272 -1.79 5.30 5.25
N GLU A 273 -1.12 4.39 4.57
CA GLU A 273 -1.69 3.51 3.56
C GLU A 273 -1.39 2.05 3.95
N MET A 274 -2.43 1.21 3.96
CA MET A 274 -2.35 -0.17 4.46
C MET A 274 -3.04 -1.13 3.50
N TYR A 275 -2.43 -2.30 3.32
CA TYR A 275 -3.04 -3.47 2.71
C TYR A 275 -3.17 -4.56 3.75
N VAL A 276 -4.28 -5.28 3.74
CA VAL A 276 -4.50 -6.43 4.60
C VAL A 276 -5.45 -7.43 3.95
N ASP A 277 -5.03 -8.69 3.88
CA ASP A 277 -5.92 -9.77 3.50
C ASP A 277 -6.60 -10.33 4.76
N TRP A 278 -7.91 -10.58 4.65
CA TRP A 278 -8.69 -11.17 5.72
C TRP A 278 -9.66 -12.23 5.19
N LYS A 279 -10.00 -13.18 6.06
CA LYS A 279 -10.93 -14.26 5.79
C LYS A 279 -11.73 -14.60 7.04
N ILE A 280 -13.05 -14.70 6.91
CA ILE A 280 -13.98 -15.06 7.98
C ILE A 280 -14.73 -16.35 7.67
N THR A 281 -15.35 -16.93 8.68
CA THR A 281 -16.29 -18.04 8.58
C THR A 281 -17.74 -17.54 8.62
N GLU A 282 -18.69 -18.44 8.48
CA GLU A 282 -20.12 -18.14 8.66
C GLU A 282 -20.39 -17.39 9.97
N LYS A 283 -21.29 -16.43 9.92
CA LYS A 283 -21.63 -15.50 11.02
C LYS A 283 -20.46 -14.64 11.47
N GLY A 284 -19.39 -14.58 10.70
CA GLY A 284 -18.18 -13.83 11.00
C GLY A 284 -18.48 -12.35 11.24
N ASP A 285 -17.81 -11.80 12.26
CA ASP A 285 -17.86 -10.38 12.63
C ASP A 285 -16.48 -9.99 13.17
N ALA A 286 -15.93 -8.92 12.62
CA ALA A 286 -14.60 -8.40 12.97
C ALA A 286 -14.49 -6.93 12.52
N GLY A 287 -13.35 -6.33 12.78
CA GLY A 287 -13.07 -4.97 12.32
C GLY A 287 -11.62 -4.59 12.48
N ILE A 288 -11.23 -3.53 11.79
CA ILE A 288 -9.92 -2.91 11.93
C ILE A 288 -10.11 -1.51 12.46
N TYR A 289 -9.54 -1.23 13.65
CA TYR A 289 -9.59 0.09 14.25
C TYR A 289 -8.42 0.92 13.75
N LEU A 290 -8.71 2.16 13.46
CA LEU A 290 -7.73 3.15 13.02
C LEU A 290 -7.66 4.26 14.07
N ARG A 291 -6.45 4.66 14.44
CA ARG A 291 -6.24 5.70 15.46
C ARG A 291 -7.01 5.44 16.75
N GLY A 292 -6.98 4.17 17.21
CA GLY A 292 -7.61 3.75 18.47
C GLY A 292 -9.13 3.86 18.48
N THR A 293 -9.76 3.99 17.31
CA THR A 293 -11.21 4.20 17.21
C THR A 293 -11.84 3.14 16.29
N PRO A 294 -12.97 2.50 16.69
CA PRO A 294 -13.67 1.53 15.86
C PRO A 294 -14.37 2.21 14.69
N GLN A 295 -14.57 1.57 13.60
CA GLN A 295 -13.85 0.49 12.92
C GLN A 295 -14.19 0.49 11.43
N ILE A 296 -13.26 0.00 10.62
CA ILE A 296 -13.60 -0.51 9.29
C ILE A 296 -14.21 -1.90 9.51
N GLN A 297 -15.47 -2.05 9.16
CA GLN A 297 -16.26 -3.26 9.44
C GLN A 297 -15.86 -4.42 8.53
N ILE A 298 -15.79 -5.62 9.11
CA ILE A 298 -15.69 -6.92 8.45
C ILE A 298 -16.83 -7.79 8.95
N TRP A 299 -17.67 -8.31 8.08
CA TRP A 299 -18.77 -9.19 8.50
C TRP A 299 -19.28 -10.13 7.41
N ASP A 300 -20.03 -11.13 7.84
CA ASP A 300 -20.78 -12.01 6.97
C ASP A 300 -22.02 -11.27 6.45
N THR A 301 -22.04 -10.97 5.17
CA THR A 301 -23.10 -10.21 4.50
C THR A 301 -24.46 -10.90 4.50
N SER A 302 -24.53 -12.19 4.86
CA SER A 302 -25.78 -12.92 5.02
C SER A 302 -26.55 -12.59 6.32
N ARG A 303 -25.87 -11.96 7.29
CA ARG A 303 -26.43 -11.60 8.61
C ARG A 303 -27.30 -10.35 8.52
N ARG A 304 -28.50 -10.51 7.97
CA ARG A 304 -29.45 -9.41 7.78
C ARG A 304 -29.99 -8.84 9.08
N GLU A 305 -30.05 -9.65 10.13
CA GLU A 305 -30.52 -9.29 11.47
C GLU A 305 -29.67 -8.19 12.14
N VAL A 306 -28.41 -8.05 11.76
CA VAL A 306 -27.49 -6.99 12.24
C VAL A 306 -27.22 -5.92 11.18
N GLY A 307 -27.84 -6.00 10.01
CA GLY A 307 -27.67 -5.04 8.93
C GLY A 307 -26.47 -5.29 8.03
N ALA A 308 -25.83 -6.48 8.09
CA ALA A 308 -24.59 -6.79 7.39
C ALA A 308 -24.71 -6.90 5.85
N GLN A 309 -25.93 -6.96 5.32
CA GLN A 309 -26.20 -7.03 3.87
C GLN A 309 -25.65 -5.82 3.08
N VAL A 310 -25.22 -4.77 3.77
CA VAL A 310 -24.62 -3.58 3.14
C VAL A 310 -23.18 -3.83 2.69
N GLY A 311 -22.52 -4.89 3.19
CA GLY A 311 -21.13 -5.23 2.87
C GLY A 311 -20.11 -4.75 3.90
N SER A 312 -18.90 -5.24 3.79
CA SER A 312 -17.73 -4.84 4.61
C SER A 312 -17.09 -3.55 4.09
N GLY A 313 -16.24 -2.93 4.90
CA GLY A 313 -15.42 -1.77 4.53
C GLY A 313 -16.04 -0.42 4.90
N GLY A 314 -17.26 -0.38 5.45
CA GLY A 314 -17.87 0.85 5.98
C GLY A 314 -17.27 1.26 7.33
N LEU A 315 -17.41 2.54 7.69
CA LEU A 315 -17.02 3.09 9.00
C LEU A 315 -18.19 2.92 9.99
N TYR A 316 -18.43 1.69 10.40
CA TYR A 316 -19.66 1.22 11.06
C TYR A 316 -20.14 2.10 12.21
N ASN A 317 -19.23 2.60 13.02
CA ASN A 317 -19.56 3.35 14.24
C ASN A 317 -19.74 4.87 14.01
N ASN A 318 -19.62 5.36 12.78
CA ASN A 318 -19.93 6.75 12.47
C ASN A 318 -21.42 7.05 12.72
N GLN A 319 -21.71 8.23 13.25
CA GLN A 319 -23.06 8.71 13.53
C GLN A 319 -23.42 9.95 12.71
N LYS A 320 -22.47 10.88 12.53
CA LYS A 320 -22.67 12.13 11.77
C LYS A 320 -22.29 11.97 10.31
N ASN A 321 -21.24 11.17 10.06
CA ASN A 321 -20.75 10.88 8.72
C ASN A 321 -21.25 9.53 8.23
N ILE A 322 -21.10 9.28 6.93
CA ILE A 322 -21.51 8.02 6.29
C ILE A 322 -20.83 6.84 7.00
N SER A 323 -21.63 5.86 7.42
CA SER A 323 -21.16 4.65 8.10
C SER A 323 -21.19 3.41 7.20
N LYS A 324 -22.03 3.42 6.15
CA LYS A 324 -22.23 2.28 5.26
C LYS A 324 -21.30 2.34 4.06
N PRO A 325 -20.86 1.19 3.55
CA PRO A 325 -20.10 1.16 2.30
C PRO A 325 -20.97 1.55 1.10
N LEU A 326 -20.33 2.00 0.03
CA LEU A 326 -20.99 2.42 -1.23
C LEU A 326 -21.61 1.23 -1.97
N VAL A 327 -21.04 0.04 -1.81
CA VAL A 327 -21.41 -1.18 -2.53
C VAL A 327 -20.90 -2.40 -1.78
N VAL A 328 -21.59 -3.54 -1.93
CA VAL A 328 -21.10 -4.84 -1.47
C VAL A 328 -20.01 -5.33 -2.42
N ALA A 329 -18.83 -5.60 -1.87
CA ALA A 329 -17.66 -6.04 -2.64
C ALA A 329 -16.98 -7.26 -2.02
N ASP A 330 -17.63 -7.89 -1.05
CA ASP A 330 -17.16 -9.06 -0.33
C ASP A 330 -17.10 -10.29 -1.23
N ASN A 331 -16.08 -11.10 -1.07
CA ASN A 331 -16.02 -12.45 -1.63
C ASN A 331 -16.88 -13.40 -0.77
N LYS A 332 -17.09 -14.62 -1.26
CA LYS A 332 -17.87 -15.62 -0.53
C LYS A 332 -17.22 -15.95 0.82
N ILE A 333 -18.06 -16.32 1.78
CA ILE A 333 -17.58 -16.77 3.08
C ILE A 333 -16.56 -17.91 2.91
N GLY A 334 -15.46 -17.80 3.66
CA GLY A 334 -14.32 -18.73 3.55
C GLY A 334 -13.31 -18.39 2.45
N GLU A 335 -13.59 -17.42 1.59
CA GLU A 335 -12.64 -16.89 0.63
C GLU A 335 -11.87 -15.68 1.21
N TRP A 336 -10.68 -15.43 0.69
CA TRP A 336 -9.88 -14.26 1.05
C TRP A 336 -10.45 -12.98 0.47
N ASN A 337 -10.38 -11.92 1.23
CA ASN A 337 -10.66 -10.54 0.84
C ASN A 337 -9.42 -9.68 1.09
N THR A 338 -9.22 -8.63 0.29
CA THR A 338 -8.16 -7.65 0.49
C THR A 338 -8.75 -6.28 0.74
N PHE A 339 -8.42 -5.66 1.86
CA PHE A 339 -8.57 -4.22 2.04
C PHE A 339 -7.34 -3.47 1.56
N HIS A 340 -7.57 -2.36 0.87
CA HIS A 340 -6.62 -1.28 0.69
C HIS A 340 -7.20 -0.04 1.36
N ILE A 341 -6.54 0.42 2.40
CA ILE A 341 -6.99 1.48 3.31
C ILE A 341 -6.04 2.66 3.17
N ILE A 342 -6.57 3.86 2.99
CA ILE A 342 -5.82 5.11 2.98
C ILE A 342 -6.45 6.01 4.04
N MET A 343 -5.65 6.47 4.99
CA MET A 343 -6.05 7.42 6.01
C MET A 343 -5.18 8.66 5.99
N LYS A 344 -5.80 9.84 5.82
CA LYS A 344 -5.16 11.14 5.86
C LYS A 344 -5.97 12.09 6.73
N GLY A 345 -5.36 12.62 7.77
CA GLY A 345 -6.12 13.34 8.80
C GLY A 345 -7.21 12.46 9.38
N ASP A 346 -8.43 12.92 9.39
CA ASP A 346 -9.62 12.16 9.81
C ASP A 346 -10.28 11.39 8.65
N LYS A 347 -9.80 11.57 7.41
CA LYS A 347 -10.40 11.03 6.19
C LYS A 347 -9.91 9.62 5.90
N VAL A 348 -10.86 8.72 5.67
CA VAL A 348 -10.62 7.32 5.35
C VAL A 348 -11.19 6.98 3.98
N THR A 349 -10.37 6.35 3.16
CA THR A 349 -10.77 5.73 1.89
C THR A 349 -10.47 4.25 1.97
N VAL A 350 -11.44 3.41 1.63
CA VAL A 350 -11.30 1.94 1.64
C VAL A 350 -11.68 1.37 0.29
N TYR A 351 -10.80 0.54 -0.24
CA TYR A 351 -11.10 -0.37 -1.33
C TYR A 351 -11.19 -1.80 -0.77
N LEU A 352 -12.23 -2.50 -1.14
CA LEU A 352 -12.41 -3.93 -0.86
C LEU A 352 -12.31 -4.70 -2.18
N ASN A 353 -11.37 -5.62 -2.29
CA ASN A 353 -11.12 -6.39 -3.50
C ASN A 353 -10.92 -5.51 -4.76
N GLY A 354 -10.31 -4.32 -4.56
CA GLY A 354 -10.09 -3.30 -5.59
C GLY A 354 -11.30 -2.42 -5.93
N ILE A 355 -12.45 -2.64 -5.28
CA ILE A 355 -13.66 -1.83 -5.42
C ILE A 355 -13.69 -0.76 -4.34
N LEU A 356 -13.93 0.50 -4.70
CA LEU A 356 -14.10 1.59 -3.74
C LEU A 356 -15.39 1.39 -2.94
N VAL A 357 -15.27 1.19 -1.63
CA VAL A 357 -16.39 0.97 -0.72
C VAL A 357 -16.58 2.12 0.28
N THR A 358 -15.54 2.86 0.62
CA THR A 358 -15.61 4.09 1.43
C THR A 358 -14.74 5.15 0.77
N ASP A 359 -15.28 6.33 0.48
CA ASP A 359 -14.62 7.38 -0.31
C ASP A 359 -14.44 8.65 0.52
N ASN A 360 -13.24 8.84 1.07
CA ASN A 360 -12.83 10.07 1.76
C ASN A 360 -13.79 10.51 2.90
N ILE A 361 -14.25 9.57 3.70
CA ILE A 361 -15.20 9.80 4.80
C ILE A 361 -14.45 10.07 6.10
N SER A 362 -14.89 11.09 6.86
CA SER A 362 -14.35 11.36 8.21
C SER A 362 -14.68 10.21 9.16
N LEU A 363 -13.65 9.66 9.79
CA LEU A 363 -13.78 8.75 10.92
C LEU A 363 -14.01 9.55 12.20
N GLU A 364 -14.99 9.16 12.98
CA GLU A 364 -15.37 9.87 14.20
C GLU A 364 -14.71 9.24 15.43
N ASN A 365 -14.34 10.07 16.42
CA ASN A 365 -13.91 9.57 17.71
C ASN A 365 -15.09 8.87 18.40
N TYR A 366 -15.03 7.56 18.49
CA TYR A 366 -16.10 6.74 19.10
C TYR A 366 -16.19 6.94 20.61
N TRP A 367 -15.04 7.10 21.26
CA TRP A 367 -14.94 7.10 22.72
C TRP A 367 -15.38 8.43 23.34
N ASP A 368 -15.21 9.54 22.63
CA ASP A 368 -15.77 10.84 22.94
C ASP A 368 -16.05 11.63 21.67
N ARG A 369 -17.31 11.72 21.29
CA ARG A 369 -17.79 12.40 20.07
C ARG A 369 -17.54 13.91 20.04
N LYS A 370 -17.12 14.51 21.16
CA LYS A 370 -16.78 15.93 21.26
C LYS A 370 -15.31 16.20 20.98
N LEU A 371 -14.47 15.17 21.11
CA LEU A 371 -13.05 15.28 20.86
C LEU A 371 -12.72 15.01 19.38
N PRO A 372 -11.66 15.61 18.85
CA PRO A 372 -11.12 15.23 17.56
C PRO A 372 -10.60 13.79 17.60
N LEU A 373 -10.32 13.24 16.43
CA LEU A 373 -9.64 11.96 16.31
C LEU A 373 -8.22 12.07 16.90
N PHE A 374 -7.71 11.01 17.50
CA PHE A 374 -6.33 10.96 18.00
C PHE A 374 -5.35 11.15 16.82
N SER A 375 -4.26 11.89 17.04
CA SER A 375 -3.25 12.17 16.01
C SER A 375 -2.51 10.90 15.58
N LYS A 376 -2.22 10.02 16.54
CA LYS A 376 -1.62 8.69 16.35
C LYS A 376 -2.20 7.73 17.39
N GLU A 377 -2.41 6.49 16.98
CA GLU A 377 -2.75 5.37 17.85
C GLU A 377 -2.44 4.03 17.18
N GLN A 378 -2.57 2.94 17.91
CA GLN A 378 -2.37 1.60 17.40
C GLN A 378 -3.36 1.27 16.27
N ILE A 379 -2.94 0.41 15.36
CA ILE A 379 -3.86 -0.36 14.52
C ILE A 379 -4.35 -1.53 15.35
N GLU A 380 -5.67 -1.72 15.43
CA GLU A 380 -6.27 -2.77 16.22
C GLU A 380 -7.03 -3.76 15.35
N LEU A 381 -6.84 -5.04 15.60
CA LEU A 381 -7.63 -6.12 15.04
C LEU A 381 -8.67 -6.56 16.08
N GLN A 382 -9.94 -6.41 15.72
CA GLN A 382 -11.03 -6.65 16.66
C GLN A 382 -11.23 -8.13 16.95
N ALA A 383 -11.40 -8.45 18.21
CA ALA A 383 -11.89 -9.73 18.73
C ALA A 383 -13.41 -9.64 18.95
N HIS A 384 -14.21 -10.25 18.05
CA HIS A 384 -15.68 -10.16 18.13
C HIS A 384 -16.37 -11.53 18.17
N GLY A 385 -15.78 -12.49 18.89
CA GLY A 385 -16.45 -13.76 19.18
C GLY A 385 -16.53 -14.75 18.00
N THR A 386 -15.92 -14.45 16.87
CA THR A 386 -15.93 -15.30 15.68
C THR A 386 -14.52 -15.42 15.07
N TYR A 387 -14.27 -16.53 14.40
CA TYR A 387 -13.00 -16.78 13.71
C TYR A 387 -12.74 -15.73 12.63
N VAL A 388 -11.52 -15.20 12.63
CA VAL A 388 -10.98 -14.42 11.51
C VAL A 388 -9.50 -14.73 11.31
N ALA A 389 -9.07 -14.84 10.08
CA ALA A 389 -7.66 -15.00 9.70
C ALA A 389 -7.19 -13.78 8.90
N TYR A 390 -5.95 -13.38 9.17
CA TYR A 390 -5.27 -12.28 8.48
C TYR A 390 -3.96 -12.76 7.87
N ARG A 391 -3.56 -12.15 6.76
CA ARG A 391 -2.25 -12.29 6.13
C ARG A 391 -1.90 -11.02 5.34
N ASN A 392 -0.69 -10.90 4.85
CA ASN A 392 -0.29 -9.82 3.93
C ASN A 392 -0.61 -8.43 4.48
N ILE A 393 -0.22 -8.19 5.76
CA ILE A 393 -0.47 -6.92 6.44
C ILE A 393 0.72 -6.00 6.14
N TYR A 394 0.54 -5.05 5.22
CA TYR A 394 1.57 -4.10 4.80
C TYR A 394 1.09 -2.67 5.05
N LEU A 395 1.97 -1.84 5.57
CA LEU A 395 1.67 -0.44 5.87
C LEU A 395 2.82 0.46 5.45
N ARG A 396 2.51 1.64 4.94
CA ARG A 396 3.41 2.78 4.91
C ARG A 396 2.80 3.97 5.61
N GLU A 397 3.60 4.69 6.36
CA GLU A 397 3.21 5.99 6.89
C GLU A 397 3.20 7.00 5.74
N LEU A 398 2.18 7.84 5.70
CA LEU A 398 2.09 8.93 4.74
C LEU A 398 2.62 10.20 5.40
N PRO A 399 3.26 11.09 4.65
CA PRO A 399 3.59 12.40 5.15
C PRO A 399 2.31 13.09 5.64
N ASN A 400 2.36 13.62 6.85
CA ASN A 400 1.25 14.46 7.34
C ASN A 400 1.21 15.73 6.47
N GLU A 401 0.10 15.97 5.78
CA GLU A 401 -0.06 17.19 4.96
C GLU A 401 -0.11 18.45 5.82
N SER A 402 -0.35 18.30 7.14
CA SER A 402 -0.22 19.41 8.12
C SER A 402 1.24 19.74 8.42
N THR A 403 2.17 18.84 8.19
CA THR A 403 3.57 19.16 8.07
C THR A 403 3.77 19.62 6.63
N THR A 404 3.65 20.91 6.40
CA THR A 404 4.29 21.55 5.28
C THR A 404 5.74 21.06 5.27
N THR A 405 6.03 20.01 4.48
CA THR A 405 7.40 19.78 4.06
C THR A 405 7.75 21.04 3.29
N THR A 406 8.38 21.96 3.96
CA THR A 406 8.99 23.12 3.34
C THR A 406 10.17 22.58 2.53
N THR A 407 9.86 21.98 1.38
CA THR A 407 10.89 21.70 0.38
C THR A 407 11.21 23.02 -0.27
N LEU A 408 12.49 23.35 -0.34
CA LEU A 408 12.95 24.50 -1.09
C LEU A 408 12.33 24.49 -2.49
N THR A 409 11.77 25.60 -2.89
CA THR A 409 11.32 25.84 -4.26
C THR A 409 12.51 25.78 -5.22
N GLU A 410 12.28 25.56 -6.49
CA GLU A 410 13.37 25.55 -7.49
C GLU A 410 14.08 26.92 -7.56
N SER A 411 13.39 28.04 -7.27
CA SER A 411 13.98 29.37 -7.16
C SER A 411 14.96 29.45 -5.98
N GLU A 412 14.55 28.97 -4.80
CA GLU A 412 15.40 28.97 -3.60
C GLU A 412 16.63 28.08 -3.76
N LYS A 413 16.50 26.95 -4.43
CA LYS A 413 17.66 26.09 -4.77
C LYS A 413 18.64 26.80 -5.71
N GLN A 414 18.12 27.54 -6.71
CA GLN A 414 18.93 28.36 -7.63
C GLN A 414 19.60 29.55 -6.95
N GLU A 415 18.96 30.10 -5.92
CA GLU A 415 19.49 31.16 -5.06
C GLU A 415 20.54 30.65 -4.06
N GLY A 416 20.74 29.32 -3.98
CA GLY A 416 21.76 28.69 -3.12
C GLY A 416 21.28 28.36 -1.71
N PHE A 417 19.96 28.40 -1.44
CA PHE A 417 19.42 27.99 -0.14
C PHE A 417 19.63 26.50 0.09
N VAL A 418 20.00 26.14 1.32
CA VAL A 418 20.12 24.77 1.82
C VAL A 418 19.05 24.52 2.86
N GLN A 419 18.37 23.40 2.81
CA GLN A 419 17.35 23.05 3.78
C GLN A 419 17.99 22.51 5.05
N LEU A 420 17.84 23.21 6.16
CA LEU A 420 18.37 22.82 7.48
C LEU A 420 17.39 21.96 8.28
N PHE A 421 16.10 22.00 7.93
CA PHE A 421 15.07 21.20 8.58
C PHE A 421 13.96 20.84 7.58
N ASP A 422 13.70 19.55 7.46
CA ASP A 422 12.73 18.99 6.51
C ASP A 422 11.40 18.59 7.18
N GLY A 423 11.24 18.90 8.47
CA GLY A 423 10.08 18.49 9.25
C GLY A 423 10.13 17.05 9.77
N ARG A 424 11.18 16.28 9.48
CA ARG A 424 11.25 14.83 9.74
C ARG A 424 12.31 14.43 10.75
N ASN A 425 13.47 15.07 10.70
CA ASN A 425 14.61 14.73 11.57
C ASN A 425 15.45 15.98 11.89
N MET A 426 16.32 15.84 12.85
CA MET A 426 17.29 16.88 13.26
C MET A 426 18.72 16.50 12.83
N ASP A 427 18.91 15.92 11.64
CA ASP A 427 20.21 15.41 11.17
C ASP A 427 21.20 16.54 10.89
N HIS A 428 20.70 17.70 10.43
CA HIS A 428 21.51 18.92 10.23
C HIS A 428 21.71 19.74 11.51
N TRP A 429 21.35 19.19 12.69
CA TRP A 429 21.41 19.87 13.96
C TRP A 429 22.25 19.11 14.97
N THR A 430 22.96 19.82 15.83
CA THR A 430 23.80 19.31 16.91
C THR A 430 23.56 20.11 18.20
N GLY A 431 24.25 19.74 19.29
CA GLY A 431 24.07 20.37 20.60
C GLY A 431 23.10 19.58 21.48
N ASN A 432 22.31 20.27 22.30
CA ASN A 432 21.40 19.61 23.24
C ASN A 432 20.10 19.16 22.58
N LYS A 433 20.15 18.14 21.73
CA LYS A 433 18.95 17.59 21.08
C LYS A 433 17.87 17.13 22.06
N ALA A 434 18.25 16.68 23.26
CA ALA A 434 17.29 16.26 24.29
C ALA A 434 16.42 17.42 24.82
N GLY A 435 16.89 18.65 24.68
CA GLY A 435 16.13 19.87 25.01
C GLY A 435 15.08 20.26 23.99
N TYR A 436 14.91 19.49 22.94
CA TYR A 436 13.99 19.78 21.85
C TYR A 436 13.20 18.54 21.44
N LEU A 437 11.96 18.74 21.05
CA LEU A 437 11.06 17.73 20.56
C LEU A 437 10.81 17.98 19.08
N LEU A 438 10.81 16.91 18.28
CA LEU A 438 10.29 16.95 16.93
C LEU A 438 8.84 16.50 16.99
N LYS A 439 7.91 17.44 16.77
CA LYS A 439 6.49 17.19 16.86
C LYS A 439 5.77 17.87 15.69
N ASP A 440 4.96 17.12 14.97
CA ASP A 440 4.15 17.60 13.86
C ASP A 440 4.92 18.44 12.80
N GLY A 441 6.19 18.05 12.54
CA GLY A 441 7.04 18.74 11.58
C GLY A 441 7.66 20.04 12.07
N VAL A 442 7.60 20.30 13.39
CA VAL A 442 8.15 21.48 14.04
C VAL A 442 9.16 21.05 15.10
N ILE A 443 10.24 21.82 15.25
CA ILE A 443 11.16 21.68 16.37
C ILE A 443 10.61 22.53 17.51
N GLU A 444 10.16 21.89 18.59
CA GLU A 444 9.65 22.53 19.79
C GLU A 444 10.67 22.43 20.93
N VAL A 445 10.74 23.43 21.81
CA VAL A 445 11.52 23.34 23.06
C VAL A 445 10.82 22.33 23.97
N ASN A 446 11.59 21.37 24.51
CA ASN A 446 11.08 20.41 25.47
C ASN A 446 11.13 21.03 26.91
N PRO A 447 9.99 21.46 27.47
CA PRO A 447 9.95 22.07 28.76
C PRO A 447 10.26 21.11 29.91
N GLU A 448 10.17 19.79 29.67
CA GLU A 448 10.43 18.75 30.68
C GLU A 448 11.90 18.30 30.70
N ALA A 449 12.70 18.74 29.73
CA ALA A 449 14.10 18.35 29.63
C ALA A 449 14.89 18.98 30.79
N LYS A 450 15.57 18.16 31.60
CA LYS A 450 16.51 18.64 32.62
C LYS A 450 17.82 19.06 31.94
N GLY A 451 18.15 20.32 32.05
CA GLY A 451 19.39 20.89 31.53
C GLY A 451 19.14 21.84 30.36
N GLY A 452 19.67 23.05 30.46
CA GLY A 452 19.66 24.04 29.38
C GLY A 452 20.65 23.66 28.31
N GLY A 453 20.50 24.25 27.14
CA GLY A 453 21.43 24.11 26.01
C GLY A 453 20.77 24.48 24.68
N ASN A 454 21.60 24.89 23.76
CA ASN A 454 21.14 25.34 22.44
C ASN A 454 21.23 24.22 21.41
N LEU A 455 20.49 24.38 20.38
CA LEU A 455 20.59 23.61 19.13
C LEU A 455 21.42 24.42 18.13
N TYR A 456 22.37 23.77 17.49
CA TYR A 456 23.26 24.38 16.50
C TYR A 456 23.15 23.61 15.19
N THR A 457 23.41 24.26 14.06
CA THR A 457 23.62 23.58 12.78
C THR A 457 24.90 22.74 12.85
N THR A 458 24.93 21.58 12.17
CA THR A 458 26.12 20.73 12.08
C THR A 458 27.24 21.39 11.26
N GLU A 459 26.87 22.28 10.32
CA GLU A 459 27.78 23.10 9.53
C GLU A 459 27.81 24.53 10.04
N GLU A 460 28.97 25.19 9.92
CA GLU A 460 29.16 26.59 10.27
C GLU A 460 28.94 27.47 9.05
N TYR A 461 28.25 28.60 9.24
CA TYR A 461 27.94 29.58 8.19
C TYR A 461 28.47 30.94 8.59
N SER A 462 29.15 31.66 7.67
CA SER A 462 29.68 33.00 7.93
C SER A 462 28.74 34.09 7.45
N ASP A 463 28.44 34.13 6.17
CA ASP A 463 27.54 35.10 5.54
C ASP A 463 26.32 34.35 5.02
N PHE A 464 25.16 34.57 5.59
CA PHE A 464 23.96 33.82 5.25
C PHE A 464 22.66 34.63 5.30
N VAL A 465 21.68 34.17 4.59
CA VAL A 465 20.27 34.57 4.74
C VAL A 465 19.53 33.38 5.35
N TYR A 466 18.88 33.60 6.49
CA TYR A 466 18.10 32.57 7.20
C TYR A 466 16.61 32.85 7.05
N ARG A 467 15.85 31.84 6.65
CA ARG A 467 14.39 31.86 6.53
C ARG A 467 13.81 30.76 7.42
N PHE A 468 12.78 31.06 8.21
CA PHE A 468 12.09 30.13 9.11
C PHE A 468 10.61 30.48 9.28
#